data_c1e294b394272a1641d141c16a2c9dc7
#
_entry.id   c1e294b394272a1641d141c16a2c9dc7
#
_cell.length_a   1.000
_cell.length_b   1.000
_cell.length_c   1.000
_cell.angle_alpha   90.00
_cell.angle_beta   90.00
_cell.angle_gamma   90.00
#
_symmetry.space_group_name_H-M   'P 1'
#
loop_
_entity.id
_entity.type
_entity.pdbx_description
1 polymer ?
#
loop_
_entity_poly.entity_id
_entity_poly.type
_entity_poly.pdbx_seq_one_letter_code
_entity_poly.pdbx_strand_id
1 'polypeptide(L)'
;KVDKHSTGGVGDKTTLVIAPIVAACGVKIAKMSGRGLGHTGGTIDKMESVPGTKTALSQDEFFAQVNKIGLSVIGQSEGIAVADKKMYALRDVTATVSCIPLIASSIMSKKLASGSDAILLDVTTGTGAFMKTVDQSIELAKLMVSIGTHHGRRVAAMITDMDTPLGHNIGNSLEVMESMDVLKGRGPADLTEVCLQLAANMLVLADKGSPAECRAMAEAVIADGSAYAKCKEMFAAQGGDTRVLDDYSLFEKPAASYELLAEEDGYKIGRAHV
;
A
#
# COMPACT_ATOMS: atom_id res chain seq x y z
N LYS A 1 -11.14 -11.92 -6.42
CA LYS A 1 -9.97 -11.33 -5.70
C LYS A 1 -9.72 -9.93 -6.26
N VAL A 2 -9.52 -8.96 -5.40
CA VAL A 2 -9.15 -7.59 -5.79
C VAL A 2 -7.78 -7.28 -5.22
N ASP A 3 -6.94 -6.58 -5.98
CA ASP A 3 -5.65 -6.08 -5.51
C ASP A 3 -5.54 -4.57 -5.76
N LYS A 4 -4.71 -3.92 -4.99
CA LYS A 4 -4.37 -2.49 -5.15
C LYS A 4 -2.88 -2.36 -5.39
N HIS A 5 -2.50 -1.48 -6.29
CA HIS A 5 -1.11 -1.06 -6.42
C HIS A 5 -1.00 0.45 -6.34
N SER A 6 -0.03 0.91 -5.56
CA SER A 6 0.38 2.32 -5.56
C SER A 6 1.66 2.48 -6.38
N THR A 7 1.78 3.59 -7.08
CA THR A 7 3.04 3.96 -7.72
C THR A 7 4.09 4.43 -6.71
N GLY A 8 3.69 4.54 -5.44
CA GLY A 8 4.57 4.90 -4.34
C GLY A 8 4.64 6.40 -4.10
N GLY A 9 5.28 6.77 -3.01
CA GLY A 9 5.46 8.15 -2.59
C GLY A 9 5.86 8.24 -1.13
N VAL A 10 6.07 9.45 -0.64
CA VAL A 10 6.49 9.69 0.74
C VAL A 10 5.31 9.49 1.69
N GLY A 11 5.43 8.52 2.60
CA GLY A 11 4.37 8.20 3.56
C GLY A 11 3.28 7.29 3.02
N ASP A 12 3.48 6.66 1.85
CA ASP A 12 2.51 5.70 1.30
C ASP A 12 2.45 4.43 2.17
N LYS A 13 1.56 4.46 3.12
CA LYS A 13 1.20 3.34 4.02
C LYS A 13 -0.18 2.77 3.74
N THR A 14 -0.84 3.23 2.69
CA THR A 14 -2.24 2.93 2.37
C THR A 14 -2.54 1.43 2.33
N THR A 15 -1.60 0.58 1.92
CA THR A 15 -1.79 -0.88 1.90
C THR A 15 -2.13 -1.46 3.27
N LEU A 16 -1.47 -0.98 4.34
CA LEU A 16 -1.67 -1.49 5.70
C LEU A 16 -3.04 -1.11 6.27
N VAL A 17 -3.69 -0.12 5.68
CA VAL A 17 -5.04 0.33 6.05
C VAL A 17 -6.10 -0.31 5.16
N ILE A 18 -5.95 -0.21 3.84
CA ILE A 18 -7.02 -0.61 2.91
C ILE A 18 -7.17 -2.13 2.80
N ALA A 19 -6.08 -2.89 2.89
CA ALA A 19 -6.16 -4.34 2.76
C ALA A 19 -6.97 -4.98 3.91
N PRO A 20 -6.78 -4.61 5.18
CA PRO A 20 -7.65 -5.05 6.26
C PRO A 20 -9.11 -4.59 6.13
N ILE A 21 -9.36 -3.34 5.71
CA ILE A 21 -10.72 -2.82 5.49
C ILE A 21 -11.46 -3.68 4.47
N VAL A 22 -10.87 -3.87 3.30
CA VAL A 22 -11.48 -4.63 2.19
C VAL A 22 -11.65 -6.10 2.56
N ALA A 23 -10.70 -6.68 3.30
CA ALA A 23 -10.81 -8.05 3.79
C ALA A 23 -11.90 -8.21 4.87
N ALA A 24 -12.08 -7.24 5.77
CA ALA A 24 -13.17 -7.22 6.75
C ALA A 24 -14.54 -7.14 6.07
N CYS A 25 -14.62 -6.46 4.92
CA CYS A 25 -15.83 -6.46 4.06
C CYS A 25 -16.03 -7.76 3.26
N GLY A 26 -15.26 -8.83 3.54
CA GLY A 26 -15.40 -10.15 2.93
C GLY A 26 -14.85 -10.29 1.52
N VAL A 27 -13.91 -9.45 1.12
CA VAL A 27 -13.20 -9.56 -0.17
C VAL A 27 -11.80 -10.11 0.05
N LYS A 28 -11.43 -11.15 -0.68
CA LYS A 28 -10.10 -11.77 -0.56
C LYS A 28 -9.01 -10.87 -1.17
N ILE A 29 -7.98 -10.60 -0.38
CA ILE A 29 -6.78 -9.84 -0.75
C ILE A 29 -5.56 -10.76 -0.75
N ALA A 30 -5.01 -10.99 -1.92
CA ALA A 30 -3.77 -11.73 -2.13
C ALA A 30 -2.73 -10.76 -2.72
N LYS A 31 -1.99 -10.07 -1.85
CA LYS A 31 -1.16 -8.96 -2.25
C LYS A 31 0.33 -9.28 -2.23
N MET A 32 0.99 -9.04 -3.36
CA MET A 32 2.44 -8.93 -3.40
C MET A 32 2.84 -7.46 -3.42
N SER A 33 3.77 -7.08 -2.55
CA SER A 33 4.26 -5.73 -2.40
C SER A 33 5.79 -5.67 -2.50
N GLY A 34 6.33 -4.46 -2.64
CA GLY A 34 7.77 -4.23 -2.79
C GLY A 34 8.42 -3.67 -1.53
N ARG A 35 9.75 -3.67 -1.57
CA ARG A 35 10.60 -2.86 -0.68
C ARG A 35 10.67 -1.42 -1.17
N GLY A 36 11.25 -0.56 -0.37
CA GLY A 36 11.51 0.83 -0.73
C GLY A 36 12.34 0.95 -2.01
N LEU A 37 12.11 2.01 -2.76
CA LEU A 37 12.85 2.38 -3.96
C LEU A 37 13.13 3.88 -3.95
N GLY A 38 14.38 4.26 -4.17
CA GLY A 38 14.79 5.65 -4.15
C GLY A 38 14.49 6.29 -2.78
N HIS A 39 13.71 7.37 -2.78
CA HIS A 39 13.34 8.12 -1.58
C HIS A 39 12.06 7.63 -0.88
N THR A 40 11.50 6.47 -1.29
CA THR A 40 10.23 5.96 -0.75
C THR A 40 10.45 4.74 0.15
N GLY A 41 9.63 4.61 1.19
CA GLY A 41 9.58 3.40 2.02
C GLY A 41 8.69 2.31 1.39
N GLY A 42 9.10 1.05 1.49
CA GLY A 42 8.33 -0.09 0.98
C GLY A 42 7.33 -0.65 1.99
N THR A 43 6.22 -1.21 1.51
CA THR A 43 5.25 -1.88 2.39
C THR A 43 5.89 -3.05 3.15
N ILE A 44 6.80 -3.78 2.52
CA ILE A 44 7.48 -4.93 3.13
C ILE A 44 8.37 -4.47 4.29
N ASP A 45 9.12 -3.38 4.11
CA ASP A 45 9.99 -2.82 5.14
C ASP A 45 9.17 -2.35 6.35
N LYS A 46 7.97 -1.79 6.10
CA LYS A 46 7.04 -1.41 7.17
C LYS A 46 6.52 -2.64 7.94
N MET A 47 6.10 -3.68 7.22
CA MET A 47 5.63 -4.91 7.86
C MET A 47 6.71 -5.58 8.72
N GLU A 48 7.95 -5.60 8.24
CA GLU A 48 9.09 -6.19 8.96
C GLU A 48 9.50 -5.38 10.20
N SER A 49 9.05 -4.14 10.34
CA SER A 49 9.22 -3.38 11.58
C SER A 49 8.36 -3.91 12.74
N VAL A 50 7.34 -4.71 12.45
CA VAL A 50 6.61 -5.47 13.46
C VAL A 50 7.42 -6.74 13.77
N PRO A 51 7.96 -6.90 15.00
CA PRO A 51 8.88 -7.99 15.32
C PRO A 51 8.31 -9.37 14.99
N GLY A 52 9.11 -10.22 14.38
CA GLY A 52 8.75 -11.59 14.02
C GLY A 52 7.95 -11.75 12.72
N THR A 53 7.51 -10.67 12.10
CA THR A 53 6.70 -10.74 10.87
C THR A 53 7.49 -11.35 9.72
N LYS A 54 6.95 -12.42 9.14
CA LYS A 54 7.48 -13.07 7.94
C LYS A 54 6.78 -12.51 6.71
N THR A 55 7.56 -11.92 5.81
CA THR A 55 7.06 -11.37 4.54
C THR A 55 7.43 -12.25 3.34
N ALA A 56 8.33 -13.21 3.52
CA ALA A 56 8.68 -14.23 2.55
C ALA A 56 7.94 -15.53 2.90
N LEU A 57 6.80 -15.76 2.24
CA LEU A 57 6.04 -17.01 2.33
C LEU A 57 6.19 -17.80 1.03
N SER A 58 6.15 -19.13 1.12
CA SER A 58 5.98 -19.98 -0.05
C SER A 58 4.62 -19.73 -0.72
N GLN A 59 4.46 -20.15 -1.95
CA GLN A 59 3.19 -20.00 -2.67
C GLN A 59 2.04 -20.71 -1.94
N ASP A 60 2.29 -21.90 -1.41
CA ASP A 60 1.28 -22.69 -0.68
C ASP A 60 0.89 -22.02 0.63
N GLU A 61 1.84 -21.52 1.42
CA GLU A 61 1.57 -20.75 2.65
C GLU A 61 0.76 -19.50 2.35
N PHE A 62 1.14 -18.76 1.31
CA PHE A 62 0.45 -17.55 0.87
C PHE A 62 -1.02 -17.83 0.53
N PHE A 63 -1.28 -18.83 -0.31
CA PHE A 63 -2.65 -19.19 -0.68
C PHE A 63 -3.44 -19.80 0.49
N ALA A 64 -2.79 -20.60 1.32
CA ALA A 64 -3.42 -21.16 2.52
C ALA A 64 -3.88 -20.03 3.46
N GLN A 65 -3.04 -19.02 3.69
CA GLN A 65 -3.40 -17.86 4.51
C GLN A 65 -4.57 -17.08 3.90
N VAL A 66 -4.49 -16.73 2.59
CA VAL A 66 -5.60 -16.02 1.92
C VAL A 66 -6.90 -16.79 1.98
N ASN A 67 -6.86 -18.12 1.85
CA ASN A 67 -8.06 -18.95 1.95
C ASN A 67 -8.61 -19.01 3.38
N LYS A 68 -7.75 -19.01 4.39
CA LYS A 68 -8.12 -19.11 5.81
C LYS A 68 -8.67 -17.82 6.37
N ILE A 69 -7.97 -16.70 6.15
CA ILE A 69 -8.29 -15.41 6.79
C ILE A 69 -8.71 -14.30 5.81
N GLY A 70 -8.67 -14.56 4.50
CA GLY A 70 -9.06 -13.60 3.46
C GLY A 70 -7.98 -12.57 3.10
N LEU A 71 -6.84 -12.55 3.79
CA LEU A 71 -5.84 -11.51 3.64
C LEU A 71 -4.42 -12.08 3.79
N SER A 72 -3.53 -11.73 2.84
CA SER A 72 -2.09 -11.90 2.99
C SER A 72 -1.35 -10.83 2.18
N VAL A 73 -0.29 -10.27 2.77
CA VAL A 73 0.62 -9.31 2.12
C VAL A 73 2.03 -9.85 2.23
N ILE A 74 2.67 -10.13 1.10
CA ILE A 74 4.01 -10.71 1.05
C ILE A 74 4.93 -9.91 0.14
N GLY A 75 6.23 -10.14 0.30
CA GLY A 75 7.25 -9.70 -0.64
C GLY A 75 7.17 -10.47 -1.95
N GLN A 76 7.96 -10.06 -2.92
CA GLN A 76 8.08 -10.78 -4.19
C GLN A 76 8.75 -12.14 -3.93
N SER A 77 8.01 -13.23 -4.16
CA SER A 77 8.52 -14.59 -4.00
C SER A 77 9.39 -15.01 -5.20
N GLU A 78 10.25 -16.00 -4.99
CA GLU A 78 10.98 -16.64 -6.09
C GLU A 78 9.98 -17.35 -7.01
N GLY A 79 10.15 -17.18 -8.32
CA GLY A 79 9.30 -17.81 -9.33
C GLY A 79 8.13 -16.95 -9.83
N ILE A 80 7.78 -15.84 -9.19
CA ILE A 80 6.73 -14.95 -9.68
C ILE A 80 7.35 -13.69 -10.29
N ALA A 81 7.03 -13.40 -11.56
CA ALA A 81 7.55 -12.26 -12.32
C ALA A 81 9.09 -12.15 -12.29
N VAL A 82 9.78 -13.25 -12.56
CA VAL A 82 11.26 -13.37 -12.50
C VAL A 82 11.95 -12.36 -13.41
N ALA A 83 11.40 -12.13 -14.61
CA ALA A 83 11.93 -11.13 -15.54
C ALA A 83 11.85 -9.72 -14.96
N ASP A 84 10.71 -9.38 -14.33
CA ASP A 84 10.52 -8.08 -13.68
C ASP A 84 11.54 -7.88 -12.55
N LYS A 85 11.81 -8.89 -11.73
CA LYS A 85 12.80 -8.79 -10.64
C LYS A 85 14.18 -8.37 -11.17
N LYS A 86 14.61 -8.95 -12.30
CA LYS A 86 15.89 -8.60 -12.94
C LYS A 86 15.88 -7.21 -13.56
N MET A 87 14.80 -6.88 -14.26
CA MET A 87 14.63 -5.55 -14.88
C MET A 87 14.53 -4.44 -13.83
N TYR A 88 13.85 -4.71 -12.71
CA TYR A 88 13.70 -3.75 -11.62
C TYR A 88 15.05 -3.40 -10.96
N ALA A 89 15.90 -4.42 -10.73
CA ALA A 89 17.24 -4.21 -10.20
C ALA A 89 18.13 -3.39 -11.16
N LEU A 90 18.01 -3.63 -12.47
CA LEU A 90 18.74 -2.83 -13.48
C LEU A 90 18.20 -1.40 -13.55
N ARG A 91 16.88 -1.20 -13.45
CA ARG A 91 16.24 0.11 -13.51
C ARG A 91 16.71 1.04 -12.38
N ASP A 92 17.00 0.49 -11.21
CA ASP A 92 17.50 1.25 -10.06
C ASP A 92 18.87 1.88 -10.32
N VAL A 93 19.73 1.22 -11.11
CA VAL A 93 21.12 1.64 -11.34
C VAL A 93 21.40 2.22 -12.75
N THR A 94 20.39 2.30 -13.60
CA THR A 94 20.55 2.74 -15.00
C THR A 94 19.87 4.07 -15.33
N ALA A 95 19.51 4.86 -14.30
CA ALA A 95 18.80 6.15 -14.43
C ALA A 95 17.45 6.05 -15.21
N THR A 96 16.79 4.90 -15.16
CA THR A 96 15.52 4.64 -15.86
C THR A 96 14.33 4.48 -14.88
N VAL A 97 14.48 4.93 -13.65
CA VAL A 97 13.45 4.79 -12.59
C VAL A 97 12.13 5.46 -12.99
N SER A 98 12.19 6.63 -13.63
CA SER A 98 11.00 7.40 -14.05
C SER A 98 10.43 7.02 -15.43
N CYS A 99 10.97 5.99 -16.08
CA CYS A 99 10.51 5.57 -17.41
C CYS A 99 9.11 4.95 -17.34
N ILE A 100 8.09 5.65 -17.83
CA ILE A 100 6.67 5.25 -17.75
C ILE A 100 6.41 3.82 -18.25
N PRO A 101 6.89 3.39 -19.44
CA PRO A 101 6.70 2.00 -19.89
C PRO A 101 7.29 0.96 -18.94
N LEU A 102 8.45 1.23 -18.34
CA LEU A 102 9.09 0.32 -17.38
C LEU A 102 8.35 0.29 -16.04
N ILE A 103 7.79 1.42 -15.61
CA ILE A 103 6.91 1.48 -14.42
C ILE A 103 5.67 0.61 -14.67
N ALA A 104 4.98 0.86 -15.78
CA ALA A 104 3.75 0.15 -16.12
C ALA A 104 3.97 -1.36 -16.25
N SER A 105 4.99 -1.80 -16.96
CA SER A 105 5.30 -3.22 -17.14
C SER A 105 5.65 -3.91 -15.83
N SER A 106 6.45 -3.26 -14.96
CA SER A 106 6.82 -3.79 -13.66
C SER A 106 5.62 -3.95 -12.72
N ILE A 107 4.72 -2.97 -12.70
CA ILE A 107 3.51 -3.03 -11.90
C ILE A 107 2.57 -4.13 -12.41
N MET A 108 2.23 -4.07 -13.69
CA MET A 108 1.20 -4.93 -14.25
C MET A 108 1.63 -6.39 -14.34
N SER A 109 2.90 -6.70 -14.62
CA SER A 109 3.40 -8.08 -14.61
C SER A 109 3.17 -8.78 -13.28
N LYS A 110 3.43 -8.10 -12.15
CA LYS A 110 3.17 -8.63 -10.80
C LYS A 110 1.68 -8.84 -10.53
N LYS A 111 0.84 -7.89 -10.96
CA LYS A 111 -0.61 -7.95 -10.73
C LYS A 111 -1.29 -9.02 -11.56
N LEU A 112 -0.85 -9.22 -12.78
CA LEU A 112 -1.32 -10.30 -13.65
C LEU A 112 -0.84 -11.66 -13.12
N ALA A 113 0.42 -11.77 -12.72
CA ALA A 113 1.00 -13.01 -12.20
C ALA A 113 0.38 -13.44 -10.86
N SER A 114 -0.06 -12.50 -10.00
CA SER A 114 -0.78 -12.82 -8.75
C SER A 114 -2.20 -13.35 -8.96
N GLY A 115 -2.70 -13.31 -10.19
CA GLY A 115 -4.03 -13.85 -10.54
C GLY A 115 -5.18 -13.02 -9.98
N SER A 116 -5.00 -11.71 -9.82
CA SER A 116 -6.07 -10.80 -9.39
C SER A 116 -7.14 -10.67 -10.47
N ASP A 117 -8.43 -10.74 -10.08
CA ASP A 117 -9.57 -10.61 -10.98
C ASP A 117 -9.85 -9.13 -11.31
N ALA A 118 -9.60 -8.26 -10.33
CA ALA A 118 -9.73 -6.82 -10.47
C ALA A 118 -8.54 -6.10 -9.79
N ILE A 119 -8.16 -4.95 -10.34
CA ILE A 119 -6.99 -4.18 -9.91
C ILE A 119 -7.38 -2.72 -9.78
N LEU A 120 -7.14 -2.14 -8.61
CA LEU A 120 -7.18 -0.70 -8.40
C LEU A 120 -5.76 -0.14 -8.43
N LEU A 121 -5.53 0.84 -9.28
CA LEU A 121 -4.25 1.54 -9.39
C LEU A 121 -4.37 2.89 -8.67
N ASP A 122 -3.49 3.13 -7.73
CA ASP A 122 -3.31 4.39 -7.03
C ASP A 122 -2.09 5.07 -7.63
N VAL A 123 -2.31 6.03 -8.50
CA VAL A 123 -1.26 6.74 -9.23
C VAL A 123 -1.01 8.07 -8.55
N THR A 124 0.06 8.09 -7.76
CA THR A 124 0.43 9.27 -6.98
C THR A 124 1.10 10.32 -7.87
N THR A 125 0.77 11.59 -7.63
CA THR A 125 1.24 12.75 -8.39
C THR A 125 1.81 13.80 -7.45
N GLY A 126 2.94 14.38 -7.79
CA GLY A 126 3.49 15.50 -7.05
C GLY A 126 4.96 15.35 -6.68
N THR A 127 5.44 16.26 -5.84
CA THR A 127 6.86 16.34 -5.45
C THR A 127 7.36 15.11 -4.71
N GLY A 128 6.51 14.47 -3.92
CA GLY A 128 6.79 13.23 -3.20
C GLY A 128 6.59 11.95 -4.01
N ALA A 129 6.12 12.04 -5.26
CA ALA A 129 5.84 10.91 -6.15
C ALA A 129 6.88 10.77 -7.28
N PHE A 130 6.83 9.66 -8.02
CA PHE A 130 7.62 9.49 -9.25
C PHE A 130 7.06 10.34 -10.40
N MET A 131 5.74 10.40 -10.55
CA MET A 131 5.07 11.26 -11.53
C MET A 131 4.93 12.67 -10.95
N LYS A 132 5.50 13.66 -11.65
CA LYS A 132 5.56 15.04 -11.15
C LYS A 132 4.35 15.89 -11.57
N THR A 133 3.64 15.47 -12.61
CA THR A 133 2.48 16.20 -13.14
C THR A 133 1.27 15.26 -13.28
N VAL A 134 0.07 15.84 -13.22
CA VAL A 134 -1.18 15.13 -13.44
C VAL A 134 -1.20 14.46 -14.82
N ASP A 135 -0.68 15.12 -15.85
CA ASP A 135 -0.65 14.57 -17.21
C ASP A 135 0.20 13.29 -17.31
N GLN A 136 1.38 13.28 -16.67
CA GLN A 136 2.22 12.08 -16.58
C GLN A 136 1.51 10.94 -15.84
N SER A 137 0.79 11.26 -14.77
CA SER A 137 0.01 10.28 -14.00
C SER A 137 -1.15 9.73 -14.81
N ILE A 138 -1.83 10.57 -15.60
CA ILE A 138 -2.90 10.14 -16.53
C ILE A 138 -2.33 9.22 -17.61
N GLU A 139 -1.18 9.55 -18.19
CA GLU A 139 -0.50 8.71 -19.19
C GLU A 139 -0.17 7.34 -18.63
N LEU A 140 0.47 7.29 -17.46
CA LEU A 140 0.80 6.06 -16.77
C LEU A 140 -0.46 5.24 -16.42
N ALA A 141 -1.49 5.90 -15.87
CA ALA A 141 -2.76 5.26 -15.53
C ALA A 141 -3.43 4.62 -16.75
N LYS A 142 -3.54 5.36 -17.85
CA LYS A 142 -4.12 4.86 -19.11
C LYS A 142 -3.36 3.65 -19.64
N LEU A 143 -2.03 3.69 -19.62
CA LEU A 143 -1.19 2.58 -20.07
C LEU A 143 -1.42 1.33 -19.20
N MET A 144 -1.42 1.46 -17.88
CA MET A 144 -1.65 0.33 -16.97
C MET A 144 -3.07 -0.23 -17.07
N VAL A 145 -4.09 0.63 -17.18
CA VAL A 145 -5.48 0.20 -17.40
C VAL A 145 -5.61 -0.55 -18.72
N SER A 146 -5.00 -0.04 -19.80
CA SER A 146 -5.00 -0.71 -21.11
C SER A 146 -4.37 -2.11 -21.03
N ILE A 147 -3.21 -2.24 -20.39
CA ILE A 147 -2.54 -3.55 -20.19
C ILE A 147 -3.46 -4.51 -19.46
N GLY A 148 -4.04 -4.11 -18.34
CA GLY A 148 -4.88 -4.98 -17.53
C GLY A 148 -6.17 -5.39 -18.25
N THR A 149 -6.82 -4.46 -18.92
CA THR A 149 -8.04 -4.69 -19.70
C THR A 149 -7.77 -5.65 -20.87
N HIS A 150 -6.65 -5.46 -21.59
CA HIS A 150 -6.22 -6.38 -22.66
C HIS A 150 -6.06 -7.82 -22.16
N HIS A 151 -5.64 -8.00 -20.91
CA HIS A 151 -5.54 -9.31 -20.25
C HIS A 151 -6.82 -9.75 -19.54
N GLY A 152 -7.97 -9.16 -19.87
CA GLY A 152 -9.28 -9.55 -19.34
C GLY A 152 -9.49 -9.23 -17.86
N ARG A 153 -8.76 -8.27 -17.29
CA ARG A 153 -8.91 -7.85 -15.89
C ARG A 153 -9.76 -6.58 -15.81
N ARG A 154 -10.54 -6.46 -14.74
CA ARG A 154 -11.20 -5.20 -14.39
C ARG A 154 -10.17 -4.28 -13.74
N VAL A 155 -9.89 -3.15 -14.36
CA VAL A 155 -8.87 -2.23 -13.85
C VAL A 155 -9.46 -0.83 -13.78
N ALA A 156 -9.28 -0.18 -12.64
CA ALA A 156 -9.55 1.23 -12.43
C ALA A 156 -8.31 1.92 -11.89
N ALA A 157 -8.19 3.22 -12.13
CA ALA A 157 -7.12 4.04 -11.59
C ALA A 157 -7.69 5.26 -10.87
N MET A 158 -7.07 5.61 -9.75
CA MET A 158 -7.23 6.87 -9.04
C MET A 158 -5.93 7.64 -9.13
N ILE A 159 -6.02 8.94 -9.34
CA ILE A 159 -4.89 9.85 -9.25
C ILE A 159 -5.00 10.55 -7.90
N THR A 160 -3.95 10.43 -7.10
CA THR A 160 -3.91 10.98 -5.73
C THR A 160 -2.77 11.97 -5.59
N ASP A 161 -2.98 12.98 -4.73
CA ASP A 161 -1.98 14.00 -4.45
C ASP A 161 -0.88 13.45 -3.54
N MET A 162 0.38 13.76 -3.90
CA MET A 162 1.59 13.48 -3.15
C MET A 162 2.54 14.69 -3.17
N ASP A 163 2.02 15.91 -3.31
CA ASP A 163 2.81 17.12 -3.13
C ASP A 163 3.23 17.31 -1.67
N THR A 164 2.39 16.83 -0.76
CA THR A 164 2.74 16.69 0.65
C THR A 164 2.85 15.20 1.03
N PRO A 165 3.67 14.85 2.03
CA PRO A 165 3.70 13.50 2.56
C PRO A 165 2.31 13.09 3.08
N LEU A 166 1.89 11.86 2.77
CA LEU A 166 0.59 11.35 3.19
C LEU A 166 0.61 11.03 4.70
N GLY A 167 -0.27 11.66 5.44
CA GLY A 167 -0.30 11.60 6.91
C GLY A 167 0.86 12.35 7.56
N HIS A 168 1.11 12.10 8.83
CA HIS A 168 2.08 12.84 9.63
C HIS A 168 3.39 12.07 9.84
N ASN A 169 3.32 10.75 9.94
CA ASN A 169 4.43 9.88 10.27
C ASN A 169 5.12 9.32 9.03
N ILE A 170 6.45 9.41 8.99
CA ILE A 170 7.29 8.83 7.94
C ILE A 170 8.40 8.03 8.59
N GLY A 171 8.52 6.77 8.20
CA GLY A 171 9.44 5.78 8.75
C GLY A 171 8.71 4.48 9.04
N ASN A 172 9.38 3.33 8.92
CA ASN A 172 8.73 2.03 8.87
C ASN A 172 7.78 1.76 10.03
N SER A 173 8.25 1.76 11.27
CA SER A 173 7.41 1.54 12.47
C SER A 173 6.42 2.69 12.71
N LEU A 174 6.82 3.93 12.44
CA LEU A 174 5.95 5.10 12.61
C LEU A 174 4.76 5.04 11.66
N GLU A 175 4.98 4.60 10.43
CA GLU A 175 3.90 4.43 9.44
C GLU A 175 2.99 3.24 9.79
N VAL A 176 3.50 2.18 10.43
CA VAL A 176 2.66 1.12 10.98
C VAL A 176 1.78 1.66 12.10
N MET A 177 2.35 2.39 13.05
CA MET A 177 1.59 3.01 14.16
C MET A 177 0.45 3.89 13.63
N GLU A 178 0.75 4.77 12.67
CA GLU A 178 -0.26 5.67 12.08
C GLU A 178 -1.31 4.89 11.27
N SER A 179 -0.94 3.82 10.58
CA SER A 179 -1.89 2.92 9.93
C SER A 179 -2.84 2.27 10.94
N MET A 180 -2.32 1.86 12.11
CA MET A 180 -3.15 1.33 13.19
C MET A 180 -4.07 2.40 13.77
N ASP A 181 -3.62 3.65 13.86
CA ASP A 181 -4.46 4.75 14.31
C ASP A 181 -5.62 5.04 13.35
N VAL A 182 -5.39 4.96 12.03
CA VAL A 182 -6.49 5.02 11.05
C VAL A 182 -7.49 3.89 11.27
N LEU A 183 -7.02 2.65 11.42
CA LEU A 183 -7.90 1.48 11.66
C LEU A 183 -8.63 1.53 13.01
N LYS A 184 -8.15 2.34 13.97
CA LYS A 184 -8.79 2.63 15.25
C LYS A 184 -9.69 3.89 15.19
N GLY A 185 -9.88 4.50 14.01
CA GLY A 185 -10.73 5.68 13.81
C GLY A 185 -10.14 7.00 14.32
N ARG A 186 -8.83 7.10 14.51
CA ARG A 186 -8.14 8.30 15.04
C ARG A 186 -6.92 8.76 14.23
N GLY A 187 -6.82 8.29 13.00
CA GLY A 187 -5.74 8.67 12.08
C GLY A 187 -5.90 10.07 11.49
N PRO A 188 -4.86 10.58 10.80
CA PRO A 188 -4.93 11.83 10.05
C PRO A 188 -6.06 11.84 9.03
N ALA A 189 -6.70 12.99 8.85
CA ALA A 189 -7.88 13.10 7.98
C ALA A 189 -7.56 12.83 6.50
N ASP A 190 -6.43 13.33 6.01
CA ASP A 190 -5.94 13.14 4.63
C ASP A 190 -5.69 11.67 4.33
N LEU A 191 -4.93 10.98 5.18
CA LEU A 191 -4.64 9.55 5.06
C LEU A 191 -5.92 8.71 5.14
N THR A 192 -6.79 9.04 6.09
CA THR A 192 -8.07 8.34 6.29
C THR A 192 -8.95 8.47 5.05
N GLU A 193 -9.08 9.68 4.51
CA GLU A 193 -9.91 9.92 3.32
C GLU A 193 -9.38 9.18 2.10
N VAL A 194 -8.08 9.26 1.81
CA VAL A 194 -7.47 8.52 0.69
C VAL A 194 -7.68 7.01 0.85
N CYS A 195 -7.50 6.47 2.06
CA CYS A 195 -7.70 5.05 2.32
C CYS A 195 -9.16 4.63 2.15
N LEU A 196 -10.12 5.42 2.60
CA LEU A 196 -11.55 5.14 2.44
C LEU A 196 -11.98 5.18 0.98
N GLN A 197 -11.50 6.16 0.20
CA GLN A 197 -11.75 6.23 -1.23
C GLN A 197 -11.18 5.02 -1.98
N LEU A 198 -9.95 4.64 -1.68
CA LEU A 198 -9.32 3.45 -2.27
C LEU A 198 -10.06 2.17 -1.88
N ALA A 199 -10.42 2.00 -0.60
CA ALA A 199 -11.15 0.82 -0.14
C ALA A 199 -12.54 0.72 -0.79
N ALA A 200 -13.30 1.82 -0.85
CA ALA A 200 -14.60 1.88 -1.50
C ALA A 200 -14.51 1.47 -2.98
N ASN A 201 -13.53 2.01 -3.72
CA ASN A 201 -13.36 1.64 -5.13
C ASN A 201 -12.92 0.18 -5.32
N MET A 202 -12.14 -0.40 -4.40
CA MET A 202 -11.84 -1.83 -4.41
C MET A 202 -13.11 -2.67 -4.18
N LEU A 203 -13.98 -2.24 -3.29
CA LEU A 203 -15.26 -2.92 -3.02
C LEU A 203 -16.21 -2.81 -4.23
N VAL A 204 -16.27 -1.67 -4.90
CA VAL A 204 -17.01 -1.51 -6.18
C VAL A 204 -16.46 -2.47 -7.24
N LEU A 205 -15.15 -2.55 -7.41
CA LEU A 205 -14.50 -3.51 -8.30
C LEU A 205 -14.75 -4.98 -7.90
N ALA A 206 -15.11 -5.22 -6.64
CA ALA A 206 -15.50 -6.54 -6.14
C ALA A 206 -17.01 -6.82 -6.24
N ASP A 207 -17.79 -5.95 -6.89
CA ASP A 207 -19.25 -6.04 -7.04
C ASP A 207 -20.00 -6.07 -5.70
N LYS A 208 -19.51 -5.32 -4.69
CA LYS A 208 -20.13 -5.26 -3.36
C LYS A 208 -21.28 -4.27 -3.24
N GLY A 209 -21.41 -3.34 -4.17
CA GLY A 209 -22.47 -2.33 -4.22
C GLY A 209 -22.07 -1.08 -4.99
N SER A 210 -22.88 -0.07 -4.89
CA SER A 210 -22.61 1.26 -5.41
C SER A 210 -21.44 1.94 -4.68
N PRO A 211 -20.84 2.99 -5.23
CA PRO A 211 -19.77 3.73 -4.54
C PRO A 211 -20.14 4.21 -3.14
N ALA A 212 -21.38 4.70 -2.96
CA ALA A 212 -21.84 5.18 -1.65
C ALA A 212 -22.00 4.03 -0.63
N GLU A 213 -22.58 2.91 -1.05
CA GLU A 213 -22.70 1.72 -0.20
C GLU A 213 -21.33 1.15 0.18
N CYS A 214 -20.41 1.05 -0.79
CA CYS A 214 -19.05 0.58 -0.55
C CYS A 214 -18.27 1.51 0.38
N ARG A 215 -18.47 2.83 0.27
CA ARG A 215 -17.90 3.80 1.20
C ARG A 215 -18.43 3.59 2.62
N ALA A 216 -19.73 3.46 2.78
CA ALA A 216 -20.36 3.20 4.08
C ALA A 216 -19.88 1.85 4.70
N MET A 217 -19.69 0.82 3.88
CA MET A 217 -19.12 -0.46 4.34
C MET A 217 -17.69 -0.27 4.88
N ALA A 218 -16.85 0.48 4.17
CA ALA A 218 -15.47 0.74 4.60
C ALA A 218 -15.41 1.53 5.91
N GLU A 219 -16.29 2.53 6.09
CA GLU A 219 -16.41 3.30 7.33
C GLU A 219 -16.92 2.44 8.49
N ALA A 220 -17.89 1.59 8.24
CA ALA A 220 -18.48 0.71 9.26
C ALA A 220 -17.46 -0.25 9.88
N VAL A 221 -16.59 -0.88 9.06
CA VAL A 221 -15.57 -1.83 9.56
C VAL A 221 -14.41 -1.14 10.30
N ILE A 222 -14.22 0.16 10.11
CA ILE A 222 -13.32 0.96 10.96
C ILE A 222 -14.03 1.25 12.30
N ALA A 223 -15.27 1.71 12.23
CA ALA A 223 -16.04 2.12 13.40
C ALA A 223 -16.30 0.98 14.39
N ASP A 224 -16.55 -0.24 13.91
CA ASP A 224 -16.78 -1.43 14.74
C ASP A 224 -15.48 -2.16 15.15
N GLY A 225 -14.31 -1.72 14.62
CA GLY A 225 -13.00 -2.28 14.92
C GLY A 225 -12.67 -3.59 14.18
N SER A 226 -13.54 -4.09 13.31
CA SER A 226 -13.30 -5.34 12.57
C SER A 226 -12.13 -5.23 11.58
N ALA A 227 -11.91 -4.06 10.98
CA ALA A 227 -10.75 -3.80 10.13
C ALA A 227 -9.43 -3.87 10.94
N TYR A 228 -9.39 -3.29 12.15
CA TYR A 228 -8.24 -3.39 13.03
C TYR A 228 -7.96 -4.83 13.46
N ALA A 229 -9.02 -5.56 13.86
CA ALA A 229 -8.91 -6.98 14.21
C ALA A 229 -8.37 -7.81 13.02
N LYS A 230 -8.82 -7.53 11.81
CA LYS A 230 -8.33 -8.18 10.58
C LYS A 230 -6.87 -7.89 10.30
N CYS A 231 -6.40 -6.68 10.57
CA CYS A 231 -4.98 -6.32 10.47
C CYS A 231 -4.12 -7.13 11.47
N LYS A 232 -4.56 -7.21 12.73
CA LYS A 232 -3.89 -8.03 13.75
C LYS A 232 -3.85 -9.51 13.36
N GLU A 233 -4.96 -10.04 12.84
CA GLU A 233 -5.04 -11.42 12.36
C GLU A 233 -4.02 -11.70 11.24
N MET A 234 -3.83 -10.76 10.31
CA MET A 234 -2.81 -10.85 9.25
C MET A 234 -1.40 -10.91 9.82
N PHE A 235 -1.04 -9.98 10.72
CA PHE A 235 0.28 -9.97 11.33
C PHE A 235 0.54 -11.23 12.15
N ALA A 236 -0.45 -11.68 12.95
CA ALA A 236 -0.35 -12.90 13.73
C ALA A 236 -0.15 -14.14 12.84
N ALA A 237 -0.90 -14.25 11.73
CA ALA A 237 -0.76 -15.35 10.78
C ALA A 237 0.63 -15.37 10.10
N GLN A 238 1.29 -14.23 10.00
CA GLN A 238 2.65 -14.09 9.47
C GLN A 238 3.73 -14.08 10.57
N GLY A 239 3.38 -14.47 11.81
CA GLY A 239 4.31 -14.64 12.94
C GLY A 239 4.69 -13.33 13.65
N GLY A 240 4.04 -12.22 13.30
CA GLY A 240 4.30 -10.91 13.90
C GLY A 240 3.81 -10.80 15.35
N ASP A 241 4.58 -10.11 16.17
CA ASP A 241 4.17 -9.78 17.54
C ASP A 241 3.12 -8.66 17.55
N THR A 242 1.86 -9.06 17.60
CA THR A 242 0.74 -8.12 17.54
C THR A 242 0.57 -7.24 18.79
N ARG A 243 1.31 -7.48 19.86
CA ARG A 243 1.27 -6.62 21.06
C ARG A 243 1.74 -5.21 20.76
N VAL A 244 2.71 -5.07 19.84
CA VAL A 244 3.22 -3.75 19.41
C VAL A 244 2.17 -2.91 18.69
N LEU A 245 1.11 -3.53 18.15
CA LEU A 245 0.01 -2.83 17.48
C LEU A 245 -0.99 -2.23 18.49
N ASP A 246 -1.03 -2.77 19.70
CA ASP A 246 -1.83 -2.24 20.81
C ASP A 246 -1.03 -1.23 21.64
N ASP A 247 0.23 -1.56 21.92
CA ASP A 247 1.16 -0.75 22.72
C ASP A 247 2.40 -0.39 21.89
N TYR A 248 2.41 0.84 21.40
CA TYR A 248 3.50 1.35 20.55
C TYR A 248 4.83 1.54 21.29
N SER A 249 4.83 1.51 22.64
CA SER A 249 6.05 1.58 23.43
C SER A 249 6.95 0.35 23.25
N LEU A 250 6.38 -0.74 22.73
CA LEU A 250 7.06 -2.01 22.46
C LEU A 250 7.82 -2.02 21.12
N PHE A 251 7.62 -1.02 20.25
CA PHE A 251 8.48 -0.86 19.09
C PHE A 251 9.89 -0.44 19.49
N GLU A 252 10.87 -0.85 18.70
CA GLU A 252 12.24 -0.40 18.86
C GLU A 252 12.30 1.13 18.78
N LYS A 253 12.94 1.75 19.76
CA LYS A 253 13.07 3.20 19.84
C LYS A 253 14.37 3.66 19.18
N PRO A 254 14.36 4.83 18.51
CA PRO A 254 15.59 5.40 17.98
C PRO A 254 16.56 5.72 19.13
N ALA A 255 17.86 5.55 18.87
CA ALA A 255 18.91 5.84 19.86
C ALA A 255 19.00 7.34 20.21
N ALA A 256 18.56 8.20 19.29
CA ALA A 256 18.52 9.66 19.47
C ALA A 256 17.34 10.27 18.72
N SER A 257 16.89 11.43 19.16
CA SER A 257 15.91 12.27 18.46
C SER A 257 16.44 13.69 18.35
N TYR A 258 16.13 14.34 17.25
CA TYR A 258 16.45 15.75 17.02
C TYR A 258 15.19 16.49 16.59
N GLU A 259 14.90 17.60 17.24
CA GLU A 259 13.79 18.48 16.87
C GLU A 259 14.29 19.54 15.89
N LEU A 260 13.75 19.56 14.68
CA LEU A 260 13.93 20.63 13.72
C LEU A 260 12.70 21.53 13.77
N LEU A 261 12.87 22.71 14.34
CA LEU A 261 11.81 23.70 14.45
C LEU A 261 11.78 24.58 13.18
N ALA A 262 10.57 24.97 12.76
CA ALA A 262 10.43 26.00 11.74
C ALA A 262 10.85 27.36 12.32
N GLU A 263 11.63 28.13 11.56
CA GLU A 263 12.08 29.46 11.97
C GLU A 263 10.99 30.52 11.73
N GLU A 264 10.05 30.23 10.82
CA GLU A 264 8.92 31.11 10.47
C GLU A 264 7.70 30.27 10.05
N ASP A 265 6.53 30.89 9.96
CA ASP A 265 5.33 30.25 9.44
C ASP A 265 5.49 29.88 7.96
N GLY A 266 5.14 28.65 7.60
CA GLY A 266 5.30 28.15 6.25
C GLY A 266 4.65 26.81 6.01
N TYR A 267 4.83 26.30 4.80
CA TYR A 267 4.33 24.98 4.39
C TYR A 267 5.48 24.00 4.23
N LYS A 268 5.33 22.83 4.80
CA LYS A 268 6.28 21.74 4.61
C LYS A 268 6.06 21.09 3.25
N ILE A 269 6.97 21.36 2.31
CA ILE A 269 6.95 20.79 0.97
C ILE A 269 7.91 19.60 0.93
N GLY A 270 7.36 18.39 1.00
CA GLY A 270 8.14 17.16 0.89
C GLY A 270 9.02 16.84 2.09
N ARG A 271 9.76 15.76 1.98
CA ARG A 271 10.81 15.35 2.94
C ARG A 271 12.05 14.92 2.15
N ALA A 272 13.18 15.53 2.45
CA ALA A 272 14.45 14.98 2.02
C ALA A 272 14.80 13.79 2.92
N HIS A 273 15.22 12.67 2.32
CA HIS A 273 16.05 11.71 3.05
C HIS A 273 17.44 12.33 3.18
N VAL A 274 17.86 12.59 4.38
CA VAL A 274 19.25 12.91 4.69
C VAL A 274 19.98 11.60 4.93
#